data_543b1a9bc605c9988ecedc9e56f3145b
#
_entry.id   543b1a9bc605c9988ecedc9e56f3145b
#
_cell.length_a   1.000
_cell.length_b   1.000
_cell.length_c   1.000
_cell.angle_alpha   90.00
_cell.angle_beta   90.00
_cell.angle_gamma   90.00
#
_symmetry.space_group_name_H-M   'P 1'
#
loop_
_entity.id
_entity.type
_entity.pdbx_description
1 polymer ?
#
loop_
_entity_poly.entity_id
_entity_poly.type
_entity_poly.pdbx_seq_one_letter_code
_entity_poly.pdbx_strand_id
1 'polypeptide(L)'
;MKVVKNVLIFFIMAAVPLASYGQLAVKTNLLYDATTTPNIGLEYALGKRSSVNLVYGINAWTFGSGEDEHKAQHWVLMPEYRWWPCTTFNGHFFGVHGMVGQFNAANAHLPIPGMFFSGDNLTKEVRDKRYEGTFAGIGVTYGYQWMLSRHWNVEAEIGVGYDHVWYDKYRCGTCGGKLSDGHSNYIGITKIGLSFMYLF
;
A
#
# COMPACT_ATOMS: atom_id res chain seq x y z
N MET A 1 -26.71 -9.66 9.38
CA MET A 1 -26.27 -10.73 8.46
C MET A 1 -26.93 -10.68 7.07
N LYS A 2 -28.27 -10.54 6.93
CA LYS A 2 -28.93 -10.51 5.61
C LYS A 2 -28.51 -9.33 4.72
N VAL A 3 -28.31 -8.13 5.29
CA VAL A 3 -27.91 -6.92 4.54
C VAL A 3 -26.49 -7.07 3.96
N VAL A 4 -25.53 -7.56 4.74
CA VAL A 4 -24.14 -7.78 4.29
C VAL A 4 -24.09 -8.82 3.16
N LYS A 5 -24.89 -9.89 3.25
CA LYS A 5 -25.00 -10.90 2.21
C LYS A 5 -25.57 -10.33 0.91
N ASN A 6 -26.59 -9.47 0.99
CA ASN A 6 -27.20 -8.85 -0.19
C ASN A 6 -26.27 -7.80 -0.83
N VAL A 7 -25.52 -7.03 -0.04
CA VAL A 7 -24.50 -6.10 -0.52
C VAL A 7 -23.39 -6.85 -1.23
N LEU A 8 -22.90 -7.96 -0.66
CA LEU A 8 -21.87 -8.81 -1.27
C LEU A 8 -22.35 -9.41 -2.60
N ILE A 9 -23.59 -9.92 -2.66
CA ILE A 9 -24.18 -10.45 -3.88
C ILE A 9 -24.36 -9.36 -4.94
N PHE A 10 -24.75 -8.14 -4.56
CA PHE A 10 -24.87 -7.01 -5.47
C PHE A 10 -23.51 -6.62 -6.06
N PHE A 11 -22.44 -6.58 -5.24
CA PHE A 11 -21.08 -6.34 -5.72
C PHE A 11 -20.59 -7.43 -6.67
N ILE A 12 -20.86 -8.71 -6.37
CA ILE A 12 -20.50 -9.83 -7.24
C ILE A 12 -21.29 -9.76 -8.56
N MET A 13 -22.59 -9.47 -8.54
CA MET A 13 -23.39 -9.34 -9.75
C MET A 13 -23.06 -8.10 -10.58
N ALA A 14 -22.63 -7.00 -9.96
CA ALA A 14 -22.16 -5.81 -10.66
C ALA A 14 -20.77 -6.00 -11.30
N ALA A 15 -19.96 -6.92 -10.80
CA ALA A 15 -18.64 -7.24 -11.35
C ALA A 15 -18.72 -8.14 -12.62
N VAL A 16 -19.77 -8.94 -12.76
CA VAL A 16 -19.91 -9.90 -13.88
C VAL A 16 -19.98 -9.25 -15.28
N PRO A 17 -20.71 -8.12 -15.52
CA PRO A 17 -20.74 -7.51 -16.85
C PRO A 17 -19.45 -6.76 -17.22
N LEU A 18 -18.58 -6.42 -16.25
CA LEU A 18 -17.31 -5.74 -16.49
C LEU A 18 -16.25 -6.67 -17.13
N ALA A 19 -16.37 -7.98 -16.93
CA ALA A 19 -15.46 -8.97 -17.49
C ALA A 19 -15.53 -9.12 -19.04
N SER A 20 -16.53 -8.51 -19.67
CA SER A 20 -16.76 -8.68 -21.13
C SER A 20 -15.89 -7.77 -22.02
N TYR A 21 -15.27 -6.71 -21.49
CA TYR A 21 -14.49 -5.74 -22.27
C TYR A 21 -13.14 -5.35 -21.66
N GLY A 22 -12.81 -5.77 -20.44
CA GLY A 22 -11.56 -5.41 -19.77
C GLY A 22 -10.78 -6.64 -19.32
N GLN A 23 -9.46 -6.55 -19.42
CA GLN A 23 -8.58 -7.54 -18.79
C GLN A 23 -8.45 -7.25 -17.30
N LEU A 24 -8.59 -8.28 -16.49
CA LEU A 24 -8.33 -8.24 -15.05
C LEU A 24 -6.94 -8.81 -14.78
N ALA A 25 -6.19 -8.17 -13.92
CA ALA A 25 -4.92 -8.67 -13.44
C ALA A 25 -4.89 -8.73 -11.92
N VAL A 26 -4.25 -9.76 -11.39
CA VAL A 26 -3.93 -9.93 -9.97
C VAL A 26 -2.42 -9.86 -9.82
N LYS A 27 -1.93 -9.13 -8.82
CA LYS A 27 -0.49 -8.97 -8.60
C LYS A 27 -0.11 -8.98 -7.13
N THR A 28 1.16 -9.28 -6.86
CA THR A 28 1.79 -9.09 -5.56
C THR A 28 3.08 -8.27 -5.74
N ASN A 29 3.38 -7.41 -4.78
CA ASN A 29 4.61 -6.64 -4.74
C ASN A 29 5.65 -7.39 -3.91
N LEU A 30 6.66 -7.92 -4.59
CA LEU A 30 7.72 -8.72 -3.99
C LEU A 30 8.56 -7.95 -2.96
N LEU A 31 8.67 -6.63 -3.08
CA LEU A 31 9.37 -5.81 -2.08
C LEU A 31 8.59 -5.74 -0.77
N TYR A 32 7.26 -5.71 -0.83
CA TYR A 32 6.41 -5.79 0.35
C TYR A 32 6.47 -7.16 0.99
N ASP A 33 6.43 -8.23 0.17
CA ASP A 33 6.56 -9.60 0.66
C ASP A 33 7.91 -9.82 1.34
N ALA A 34 8.99 -9.26 0.79
CA ALA A 34 10.33 -9.31 1.39
C ALA A 34 10.42 -8.57 2.74
N THR A 35 9.56 -7.58 2.98
CA THR A 35 9.43 -6.88 4.28
C THR A 35 8.33 -7.47 5.17
N THR A 36 7.96 -8.73 4.95
CA THR A 36 6.92 -9.43 5.71
C THR A 36 5.55 -8.74 5.68
N THR A 37 5.25 -8.04 4.58
CA THR A 37 3.97 -7.37 4.36
C THR A 37 3.21 -8.05 3.21
N PRO A 38 2.50 -9.17 3.46
CA PRO A 38 1.64 -9.78 2.45
C PRO A 38 0.72 -8.73 1.81
N ASN A 39 0.63 -8.80 0.50
CA ASN A 39 -0.14 -7.82 -0.24
C ASN A 39 -0.81 -8.45 -1.46
N ILE A 40 -1.87 -7.82 -1.90
CA ILE A 40 -2.58 -8.18 -3.12
C ILE A 40 -2.97 -6.93 -3.88
N GLY A 41 -2.71 -6.92 -5.17
CA GLY A 41 -3.16 -5.90 -6.11
C GLY A 41 -4.15 -6.45 -7.11
N LEU A 42 -5.18 -5.67 -7.39
CA LEU A 42 -6.15 -5.92 -8.44
C LEU A 42 -6.09 -4.78 -9.44
N GLU A 43 -5.85 -5.09 -10.70
CA GLU A 43 -5.83 -4.08 -11.74
C GLU A 43 -6.80 -4.44 -12.87
N TYR A 44 -7.62 -3.48 -13.25
CA TYR A 44 -8.63 -3.63 -14.29
C TYR A 44 -8.41 -2.63 -15.41
N ALA A 45 -8.31 -3.12 -16.64
CA ALA A 45 -8.21 -2.27 -17.82
C ALA A 45 -9.56 -1.63 -18.13
N LEU A 46 -9.64 -0.30 -18.04
CA LEU A 46 -10.82 0.48 -18.45
C LEU A 46 -10.88 0.66 -19.98
N GLY A 47 -9.76 0.50 -20.63
CA GLY A 47 -9.65 0.65 -22.07
C GLY A 47 -8.23 0.38 -22.57
N LYS A 48 -7.96 0.72 -23.82
CA LYS A 48 -6.67 0.44 -24.47
C LYS A 48 -5.47 1.17 -23.84
N ARG A 49 -5.71 2.26 -23.12
CA ARG A 49 -4.68 3.14 -22.57
C ARG A 49 -4.93 3.56 -21.13
N SER A 50 -5.85 2.92 -20.43
CA SER A 50 -6.16 3.27 -19.04
C SER A 50 -6.54 2.06 -18.22
N SER A 51 -6.11 2.05 -16.97
CA SER A 51 -6.47 1.05 -15.97
C SER A 51 -6.70 1.69 -14.62
N VAL A 52 -7.42 0.98 -13.76
CA VAL A 52 -7.50 1.26 -12.33
C VAL A 52 -6.84 0.11 -11.58
N ASN A 53 -6.07 0.45 -10.59
CA ASN A 53 -5.33 -0.47 -9.76
C ASN A 53 -5.70 -0.22 -8.29
N LEU A 54 -5.87 -1.29 -7.52
CA LEU A 54 -6.12 -1.23 -6.09
C LEU A 54 -5.18 -2.21 -5.41
N VAL A 55 -4.29 -1.71 -4.57
CA VAL A 55 -3.36 -2.54 -3.78
C VAL A 55 -3.77 -2.47 -2.32
N TYR A 56 -3.83 -3.63 -1.68
CA TYR A 56 -3.99 -3.77 -0.24
C TYR A 56 -2.81 -4.55 0.33
N GLY A 57 -2.19 -4.00 1.36
CA GLY A 57 -1.11 -4.65 2.10
C GLY A 57 -1.41 -4.64 3.58
N ILE A 58 -0.97 -5.70 4.28
CA ILE A 58 -1.13 -5.82 5.72
C ILE A 58 0.12 -6.44 6.34
N ASN A 59 0.60 -5.83 7.40
CA ASN A 59 1.60 -6.42 8.29
C ASN A 59 1.02 -6.50 9.70
N ALA A 60 0.72 -7.70 10.14
CA ALA A 60 0.14 -7.96 11.46
C ALA A 60 1.15 -8.55 12.45
N TRP A 61 2.42 -8.66 12.06
CA TRP A 61 3.43 -9.39 12.83
C TRP A 61 4.00 -8.53 13.96
N THR A 62 4.29 -9.21 15.06
CA THR A 62 5.05 -8.69 16.19
C THR A 62 6.21 -9.64 16.39
N PHE A 63 7.42 -9.13 16.45
CA PHE A 63 8.64 -9.91 16.65
C PHE A 63 9.24 -9.60 18.02
N GLY A 64 9.68 -10.65 18.74
CA GLY A 64 10.24 -10.52 20.08
C GLY A 64 9.19 -10.63 21.18
N SER A 65 9.63 -10.48 22.43
CA SER A 65 8.79 -10.50 23.63
C SER A 65 9.38 -9.61 24.73
N GLY A 66 8.52 -8.95 25.50
CA GLY A 66 8.93 -8.08 26.59
C GLY A 66 9.45 -6.72 26.13
N GLU A 67 10.59 -6.26 26.66
CA GLU A 67 11.19 -4.95 26.34
C GLU A 67 11.78 -4.91 24.92
N ASP A 68 12.11 -6.05 24.32
CA ASP A 68 12.62 -6.19 22.95
C ASP A 68 11.52 -6.46 21.92
N GLU A 69 10.27 -6.11 22.21
CA GLU A 69 9.16 -6.30 21.29
C GLU A 69 9.22 -5.28 20.14
N HIS A 70 9.45 -5.79 18.93
CA HIS A 70 9.43 -5.00 17.69
C HIS A 70 8.06 -5.11 17.04
N LYS A 71 7.32 -4.00 17.02
CA LYS A 71 6.02 -3.89 16.32
C LYS A 71 6.16 -3.02 15.09
N ALA A 72 5.75 -3.55 13.95
CA ALA A 72 5.61 -2.78 12.70
C ALA A 72 4.25 -3.09 12.05
N GLN A 73 3.22 -3.16 12.88
CA GLN A 73 1.88 -3.49 12.41
C GLN A 73 1.31 -2.33 11.62
N HIS A 74 0.86 -2.62 10.41
CA HIS A 74 0.19 -1.64 9.57
C HIS A 74 -0.70 -2.32 8.53
N TRP A 75 -1.63 -1.57 8.02
CA TRP A 75 -2.31 -1.88 6.78
C TRP A 75 -2.31 -0.65 5.88
N VAL A 76 -2.34 -0.88 4.59
CA VAL A 76 -2.36 0.18 3.58
C VAL A 76 -3.30 -0.20 2.45
N LEU A 77 -4.06 0.78 1.98
CA LEU A 77 -4.89 0.69 0.79
C LEU A 77 -4.46 1.78 -0.18
N MET A 78 -4.15 1.39 -1.42
CA MET A 78 -3.65 2.30 -2.46
C MET A 78 -4.47 2.16 -3.73
N PRO A 79 -5.53 2.96 -3.91
CA PRO A 79 -6.18 3.13 -5.20
C PRO A 79 -5.30 3.96 -6.13
N GLU A 80 -5.27 3.59 -7.41
CA GLU A 80 -4.47 4.27 -8.42
C GLU A 80 -5.17 4.25 -9.78
N TYR A 81 -5.15 5.37 -10.48
CA TYR A 81 -5.50 5.47 -11.89
C TYR A 81 -4.23 5.53 -12.72
N ARG A 82 -4.15 4.71 -13.78
CA ARG A 82 -2.99 4.59 -14.65
C ARG A 82 -3.32 4.95 -16.09
N TRP A 83 -2.43 5.70 -16.69
CA TRP A 83 -2.44 5.99 -18.10
C TRP A 83 -1.22 5.37 -18.80
N TRP A 84 -1.47 4.73 -19.94
CA TRP A 84 -0.52 3.98 -20.72
C TRP A 84 -0.31 4.68 -22.08
N PRO A 85 0.89 5.16 -22.42
CA PRO A 85 1.15 5.81 -23.71
C PRO A 85 0.84 4.92 -24.91
N CYS A 86 1.11 3.60 -24.81
CA CYS A 86 0.91 2.64 -25.88
C CYS A 86 -0.31 1.74 -25.64
N THR A 87 -0.17 0.75 -24.82
CA THR A 87 -1.19 -0.28 -24.56
C THR A 87 -1.20 -0.64 -23.08
N THR A 88 -2.40 -0.85 -22.52
CA THR A 88 -2.56 -1.31 -21.14
C THR A 88 -1.83 -2.64 -20.94
N PHE A 89 -1.17 -2.78 -19.78
CA PHE A 89 -0.37 -3.94 -19.37
C PHE A 89 0.91 -4.17 -20.18
N ASN A 90 1.40 -3.18 -20.93
CA ASN A 90 2.66 -3.33 -21.66
C ASN A 90 3.40 -1.99 -21.80
N GLY A 91 4.65 -1.96 -21.36
CA GLY A 91 5.54 -0.80 -21.47
C GLY A 91 5.37 0.22 -20.34
N HIS A 92 5.60 1.46 -20.66
CA HIS A 92 5.56 2.58 -19.72
C HIS A 92 4.14 2.91 -19.27
N PHE A 93 3.98 3.31 -18.02
CA PHE A 93 2.75 3.91 -17.51
C PHE A 93 3.04 5.05 -16.54
N PHE A 94 2.08 5.94 -16.43
CA PHE A 94 2.02 7.02 -15.47
C PHE A 94 0.74 6.87 -14.66
N GLY A 95 0.82 7.08 -13.34
CA GLY A 95 -0.31 6.94 -12.46
C GLY A 95 -0.49 8.12 -11.52
N VAL A 96 -1.71 8.25 -11.02
CA VAL A 96 -2.03 9.06 -9.84
C VAL A 96 -2.58 8.12 -8.80
N HIS A 97 -1.95 8.06 -7.65
CA HIS A 97 -2.36 7.18 -6.57
C HIS A 97 -2.79 7.96 -5.33
N GLY A 98 -3.78 7.44 -4.64
CA GLY A 98 -4.07 7.78 -3.26
C GLY A 98 -3.49 6.71 -2.33
N MET A 99 -3.27 7.05 -1.09
CA MET A 99 -2.84 6.13 -0.06
C MET A 99 -3.56 6.42 1.24
N VAL A 100 -4.03 5.39 1.93
CA VAL A 100 -4.60 5.49 3.27
C VAL A 100 -4.24 4.23 4.05
N GLY A 101 -3.95 4.40 5.34
CA GLY A 101 -3.62 3.29 6.19
C GLY A 101 -3.51 3.66 7.66
N GLN A 102 -3.26 2.65 8.48
CA GLN A 102 -3.00 2.80 9.90
C GLN A 102 -1.73 2.03 10.25
N PHE A 103 -1.04 2.51 11.24
CA PHE A 103 0.16 1.86 11.75
C PHE A 103 0.19 1.86 13.28
N ASN A 104 0.84 0.84 13.82
CA ASN A 104 1.21 0.72 15.23
C ASN A 104 2.67 0.26 15.27
N ALA A 105 3.56 1.20 15.50
CA ALA A 105 4.99 0.99 15.47
C ALA A 105 5.60 1.21 16.85
N ALA A 106 6.33 0.22 17.33
CA ALA A 106 7.11 0.30 18.56
C ALA A 106 8.46 -0.39 18.29
N ASN A 107 9.55 0.25 18.68
CA ASN A 107 10.91 -0.28 18.54
C ASN A 107 11.22 -0.79 17.12
N ALA A 108 10.60 -0.19 16.10
CA ALA A 108 10.63 -0.68 14.74
C ALA A 108 11.78 -0.05 13.95
N HIS A 109 12.58 -0.89 13.31
CA HIS A 109 13.61 -0.49 12.34
C HIS A 109 13.16 -0.72 10.89
N LEU A 110 11.93 -1.18 10.70
CA LEU A 110 11.43 -1.55 9.39
C LEU A 110 10.85 -0.33 8.66
N PRO A 111 11.16 -0.18 7.39
CA PRO A 111 10.56 0.85 6.57
C PRO A 111 9.07 0.57 6.39
N ILE A 112 8.22 1.44 6.89
CA ILE A 112 6.78 1.43 6.57
C ILE A 112 6.64 2.04 5.17
N PRO A 113 5.90 1.42 4.25
CA PRO A 113 5.62 2.01 2.94
C PRO A 113 5.11 3.45 3.08
N GLY A 114 5.73 4.40 2.36
CA GLY A 114 5.43 5.83 2.51
C GLY A 114 6.20 6.56 3.61
N MET A 115 6.93 5.86 4.48
CA MET A 115 7.76 6.45 5.55
C MET A 115 9.26 6.19 5.37
N PHE A 116 9.70 5.72 4.21
CA PHE A 116 11.06 5.23 3.97
C PHE A 116 12.16 6.28 4.15
N PHE A 117 11.84 7.58 4.04
CA PHE A 117 12.84 8.63 3.96
C PHE A 117 12.51 9.89 4.74
N SER A 118 11.65 9.83 5.75
CA SER A 118 11.49 10.98 6.63
C SER A 118 12.78 11.18 7.43
N GLY A 119 13.58 12.13 6.99
CA GLY A 119 14.82 12.53 7.66
C GLY A 119 14.59 13.22 9.01
N ASP A 120 13.36 13.34 9.46
CA ASP A 120 12.98 13.92 10.72
C ASP A 120 12.97 12.89 11.86
N ASN A 121 13.13 13.38 13.07
CA ASN A 121 13.37 12.69 14.32
C ASN A 121 12.41 11.53 14.68
N LEU A 122 11.33 11.32 13.91
CA LEU A 122 10.38 10.22 14.11
C LEU A 122 11.04 8.83 14.07
N THR A 123 11.96 8.59 13.15
CA THR A 123 12.67 7.30 13.04
C THR A 123 13.63 7.05 14.20
N LYS A 124 14.18 8.10 14.80
CA LYS A 124 15.05 7.99 15.99
C LYS A 124 14.25 7.83 17.28
N GLU A 125 13.09 8.46 17.38
CA GLU A 125 12.24 8.41 18.59
C GLU A 125 11.37 7.12 18.68
N VAL A 126 11.10 6.43 17.58
CA VAL A 126 10.37 5.14 17.57
C VAL A 126 11.11 4.05 18.35
N ARG A 127 12.40 4.25 18.64
CA ARG A 127 13.22 3.29 19.38
C ARG A 127 12.82 3.12 20.84
N ASP A 128 12.29 4.17 21.47
CA ASP A 128 11.98 4.18 22.91
C ASP A 128 10.49 4.43 23.22
N LYS A 129 9.66 4.57 22.19
CA LYS A 129 8.25 4.96 22.31
C LYS A 129 7.39 4.24 21.27
N ARG A 130 6.12 4.06 21.62
CA ARG A 130 5.12 3.49 20.70
C ARG A 130 4.36 4.61 20.02
N TYR A 131 4.19 4.48 18.70
CA TYR A 131 3.41 5.37 17.87
C TYR A 131 2.27 4.61 17.23
N GLU A 132 1.06 5.10 17.42
CA GLU A 132 -0.13 4.64 16.71
C GLU A 132 -0.68 5.78 15.90
N GLY A 133 -1.05 5.51 14.66
CA GLY A 133 -1.53 6.59 13.82
C GLY A 133 -2.22 6.13 12.55
N THR A 134 -2.74 7.13 11.86
CA THR A 134 -3.35 7.01 10.55
C THR A 134 -2.60 7.90 9.59
N PHE A 135 -2.44 7.48 8.35
CA PHE A 135 -1.88 8.31 7.31
C PHE A 135 -2.80 8.33 6.09
N ALA A 136 -2.76 9.45 5.38
CA ALA A 136 -3.43 9.60 4.10
C ALA A 136 -2.57 10.47 3.18
N GLY A 137 -2.51 10.10 1.91
CA GLY A 137 -1.67 10.79 0.96
C GLY A 137 -2.13 10.66 -0.48
N ILE A 138 -1.46 11.42 -1.33
CA ILE A 138 -1.64 11.43 -2.77
C ILE A 138 -0.30 11.58 -3.46
N GLY A 139 -0.13 10.91 -4.60
CA GLY A 139 1.11 10.99 -5.35
C GLY A 139 0.95 10.65 -6.81
N VAL A 140 2.07 10.77 -7.52
CA VAL A 140 2.20 10.37 -8.91
C VAL A 140 3.16 9.20 -9.00
N THR A 141 2.86 8.27 -9.92
CA THR A 141 3.64 7.06 -10.15
C THR A 141 4.17 7.05 -11.58
N TYR A 142 5.36 6.55 -11.73
CA TYR A 142 5.90 6.13 -13.01
C TYR A 142 6.35 4.67 -12.90
N GLY A 143 6.06 3.88 -13.91
CA GLY A 143 6.48 2.49 -13.95
C GLY A 143 6.63 1.94 -15.36
N TYR A 144 7.16 0.74 -15.38
CA TYR A 144 7.33 -0.04 -16.60
C TYR A 144 6.90 -1.49 -16.35
N GLN A 145 6.17 -2.04 -17.30
CA GLN A 145 5.69 -3.41 -17.26
C GLN A 145 6.25 -4.22 -18.42
N TRP A 146 6.86 -5.35 -18.08
CA TRP A 146 7.39 -6.34 -19.02
C TRP A 146 6.42 -7.49 -19.18
N MET A 147 6.00 -7.75 -20.39
CA MET A 147 5.20 -8.92 -20.72
C MET A 147 6.14 -10.13 -20.87
N LEU A 148 6.04 -11.10 -19.96
CA LEU A 148 6.83 -12.34 -20.00
C LEU A 148 6.13 -13.41 -20.85
N SER A 149 4.79 -13.45 -20.77
CA SER A 149 3.97 -14.37 -21.54
C SER A 149 2.53 -13.81 -21.70
N ARG A 150 1.62 -14.61 -22.24
CA ARG A 150 0.20 -14.22 -22.41
C ARG A 150 -0.48 -13.86 -21.09
N HIS A 151 -0.08 -14.49 -19.99
CA HIS A 151 -0.73 -14.35 -18.68
C HIS A 151 0.20 -13.79 -17.60
N TRP A 152 1.49 -13.72 -17.85
CA TRP A 152 2.46 -13.35 -16.82
C TRP A 152 3.23 -12.09 -17.18
N ASN A 153 3.20 -11.12 -16.30
CA ASN A 153 3.95 -9.87 -16.41
C ASN A 153 4.77 -9.60 -15.14
N VAL A 154 5.82 -8.83 -15.30
CA VAL A 154 6.58 -8.22 -14.22
C VAL A 154 6.48 -6.71 -14.35
N GLU A 155 6.36 -6.02 -13.24
CA GLU A 155 6.21 -4.57 -13.18
C GLU A 155 7.20 -3.98 -12.20
N ALA A 156 7.85 -2.89 -12.59
CA ALA A 156 8.62 -2.04 -11.66
C ALA A 156 8.02 -0.63 -11.65
N GLU A 157 7.84 -0.07 -10.46
CA GLU A 157 7.23 1.24 -10.28
C GLU A 157 7.88 2.04 -9.15
N ILE A 158 7.86 3.36 -9.31
CA ILE A 158 8.22 4.33 -8.28
C ILE A 158 7.21 5.46 -8.27
N GLY A 159 6.82 5.90 -7.07
CA GLY A 159 5.90 7.01 -6.89
C GLY A 159 6.44 8.02 -5.90
N VAL A 160 6.14 9.28 -6.16
CA VAL A 160 6.44 10.40 -5.27
C VAL A 160 5.15 11.14 -4.95
N GLY A 161 5.04 11.66 -3.75
CA GLY A 161 3.81 12.30 -3.32
C GLY A 161 3.93 13.02 -2.00
N TYR A 162 2.78 13.34 -1.47
CA TYR A 162 2.59 13.97 -0.18
C TYR A 162 1.71 13.10 0.70
N ASP A 163 2.18 12.85 1.93
CA ASP A 163 1.44 12.14 2.96
C ASP A 163 1.28 13.01 4.20
N HIS A 164 0.09 12.99 4.76
CA HIS A 164 -0.22 13.54 6.06
C HIS A 164 -0.43 12.41 7.06
N VAL A 165 0.28 12.50 8.18
CA VAL A 165 0.31 11.47 9.23
C VAL A 165 -0.23 12.07 10.51
N TRP A 166 -1.27 11.47 11.08
CA TRP A 166 -1.76 11.75 12.42
C TRP A 166 -1.31 10.64 13.35
N TYR A 167 -0.70 10.97 14.48
CA TYR A 167 -0.19 9.97 15.40
C TYR A 167 -0.40 10.32 16.85
N ASP A 168 -0.58 9.28 17.66
CA ASP A 168 -0.57 9.30 19.11
C ASP A 168 0.73 8.66 19.61
N LYS A 169 1.36 9.29 20.60
CA LYS A 169 2.60 8.88 21.21
C LYS A 169 2.36 8.30 22.59
N TYR A 170 2.91 7.13 22.86
CA TYR A 170 2.79 6.43 24.13
C TYR A 170 4.16 6.21 24.77
N ARG A 171 4.21 6.18 26.12
CA ARG A 171 5.45 6.11 26.90
C ARG A 171 6.15 4.75 26.82
N CYS A 172 5.44 3.68 26.57
CA CYS A 172 5.94 2.29 26.63
C CYS A 172 5.35 1.44 25.50
N GLY A 173 6.06 0.37 25.09
CA GLY A 173 5.65 -0.52 24.02
C GLY A 173 4.32 -1.23 24.27
N THR A 174 3.98 -1.53 25.52
CA THR A 174 2.82 -2.39 25.85
C THR A 174 1.76 -1.74 26.73
N CYS A 175 2.11 -0.86 27.69
CA CYS A 175 1.19 -0.43 28.76
C CYS A 175 1.29 1.05 29.15
N GLY A 176 1.90 1.91 28.35
CA GLY A 176 2.08 3.33 28.70
C GLY A 176 0.85 4.18 28.42
N GLY A 177 0.57 5.16 29.27
CA GLY A 177 -0.43 6.17 29.00
C GLY A 177 -0.05 7.06 27.81
N LYS A 178 -1.05 7.61 27.11
CA LYS A 178 -0.86 8.57 26.02
C LYS A 178 -0.08 9.79 26.54
N LEU A 179 1.01 10.13 25.85
CA LEU A 179 1.87 11.27 26.19
C LEU A 179 1.43 12.53 25.45
N SER A 180 1.20 12.42 24.15
CA SER A 180 0.80 13.53 23.29
C SER A 180 0.22 13.00 22.00
N ASP A 181 -0.48 13.84 21.29
CA ASP A 181 -0.86 13.68 19.89
C ASP A 181 -0.04 14.63 19.03
N GLY A 182 0.09 14.29 17.75
CA GLY A 182 0.82 15.09 16.78
C GLY A 182 0.43 14.77 15.36
N HIS A 183 0.90 15.60 14.44
CA HIS A 183 0.79 15.36 13.02
C HIS A 183 2.13 15.66 12.34
N SER A 184 2.38 15.01 11.24
CA SER A 184 3.58 15.23 10.43
C SER A 184 3.20 15.22 8.96
N ASN A 185 3.93 16.00 8.18
CA ASN A 185 3.80 16.07 6.73
C ASN A 185 5.05 15.45 6.12
N TYR A 186 4.86 14.62 5.12
CA TYR A 186 5.93 13.99 4.39
C TYR A 186 5.79 14.28 2.89
N ILE A 187 6.89 14.69 2.26
CA ILE A 187 6.99 14.80 0.80
C ILE A 187 8.18 13.96 0.36
N GLY A 188 7.93 13.00 -0.50
CA GLY A 188 8.99 12.10 -0.94
C GLY A 188 8.47 10.88 -1.67
N ILE A 189 9.22 9.77 -1.59
CA ILE A 189 8.83 8.50 -2.20
C ILE A 189 7.68 7.90 -1.40
N THR A 190 6.50 7.83 -2.01
CA THR A 190 5.28 7.28 -1.41
C THR A 190 4.99 5.85 -1.85
N LYS A 191 5.61 5.42 -2.96
CA LYS A 191 5.40 4.11 -3.53
C LYS A 191 6.66 3.59 -4.19
N ILE A 192 6.97 2.33 -3.96
CA ILE A 192 8.01 1.59 -4.69
C ILE A 192 7.53 0.15 -4.85
N GLY A 193 7.70 -0.42 -6.04
CA GLY A 193 7.21 -1.75 -6.32
C GLY A 193 8.05 -2.49 -7.35
N LEU A 194 8.21 -3.79 -7.08
CA LEU A 194 8.56 -4.81 -8.04
C LEU A 194 7.49 -5.90 -7.93
N SER A 195 6.58 -5.94 -8.89
CA SER A 195 5.40 -6.79 -8.79
C SER A 195 5.42 -7.91 -9.81
N PHE A 196 4.92 -9.06 -9.38
CA PHE A 196 4.62 -10.19 -10.26
C PHE A 196 3.11 -10.25 -10.47
N MET A 197 2.67 -10.40 -11.72
CA MET A 197 1.29 -10.18 -12.11
C MET A 197 0.78 -11.32 -13.00
N TYR A 198 -0.46 -11.74 -12.77
CA TYR A 198 -1.21 -12.68 -13.61
C TYR A 198 -2.40 -11.98 -14.26
N LEU A 199 -2.51 -12.09 -15.59
CA LEU A 199 -3.60 -11.55 -16.42
C LEU A 199 -4.59 -12.68 -16.76
N PHE A 200 -5.86 -12.40 -16.55
CA PHE A 200 -6.97 -13.31 -16.89
C PHE A 200 -7.48 -13.11 -18.30
#